data_38cec7439bc0f3e644fb0fcbe5b8c068
#
_entry.id   38cec7439bc0f3e644fb0fcbe5b8c068
#
_cell.length_a   1.000
_cell.length_b   1.000
_cell.length_c   1.000
_cell.angle_alpha   90.00
_cell.angle_beta   90.00
_cell.angle_gamma   90.00
#
_symmetry.space_group_name_H-M   'P 1'
#
loop_
_entity.id
_entity.type
_entity.pdbx_description
1 polymer ?
#
loop_
_entity_poly.entity_id
_entity_poly.type
_entity_poly.pdbx_seq_one_letter_code
_entity_poly.pdbx_strand_id
1 'polypeptide(L)'
;GDMADSLDKNAKWIDGKYAGIFEWDSSANKFQQAVEQSTNKPGQEFVIGEYIKLGDYKGGFTKISMGLAVAATSEHPKEAAMLINFLLNETEGVEILSTGRGIPCSSAALGILEEKGLGDPLVMEANAKVMDYCTFPLDSKFEHNDLKANPDGVYYKVFGKLSAGDIDSAQAAADLIEGVNECLGN
;
A
#
# COMPACT_ATOMS: atom_id res chain seq x y z
N GLY A 1 -7.18 -6.36 15.42
CA GLY A 1 -8.34 -6.26 15.05
C GLY A 1 -8.95 -6.79 13.78
N ASP A 2 -10.16 -7.27 13.91
CA ASP A 2 -10.90 -7.99 12.88
C ASP A 2 -11.23 -7.18 11.60
N MET A 3 -10.82 -5.92 11.54
CA MET A 3 -11.13 -5.01 10.42
C MET A 3 -9.89 -4.30 9.86
N ALA A 4 -8.69 -4.78 10.17
CA ALA A 4 -7.47 -4.11 9.72
C ALA A 4 -7.40 -3.97 8.19
N ASP A 5 -7.76 -5.03 7.45
CA ASP A 5 -7.73 -5.05 5.99
C ASP A 5 -8.95 -4.40 5.31
N SER A 6 -9.92 -3.93 6.09
CA SER A 6 -11.18 -3.37 5.59
C SER A 6 -11.60 -2.14 6.40
N LEU A 7 -10.66 -1.32 6.84
CA LEU A 7 -10.93 -0.16 7.66
C LEU A 7 -11.83 0.86 6.96
N ASP A 8 -11.77 0.94 5.63
CA ASP A 8 -12.68 1.71 4.79
C ASP A 8 -14.17 1.34 5.00
N LYS A 9 -14.44 0.11 5.45
CA LYS A 9 -15.80 -0.39 5.76
C LYS A 9 -16.16 -0.27 7.24
N ASN A 10 -15.24 0.20 8.07
CA ASN A 10 -15.45 0.34 9.51
C ASN A 10 -16.33 1.56 9.81
N ALA A 11 -17.43 1.37 10.53
CA ALA A 11 -18.33 2.46 10.91
C ALA A 11 -17.63 3.59 11.68
N LYS A 12 -16.63 3.28 12.50
CA LYS A 12 -15.86 4.30 13.23
C LYS A 12 -14.99 5.14 12.31
N TRP A 13 -14.46 4.57 11.22
CA TRP A 13 -13.80 5.33 10.17
C TRP A 13 -14.80 6.23 9.44
N ILE A 14 -15.85 5.61 8.88
CA ILE A 14 -16.90 6.30 8.13
C ILE A 14 -17.49 7.46 8.92
N ASP A 15 -17.75 7.28 10.21
CA ASP A 15 -18.32 8.32 11.09
C ASP A 15 -17.26 9.29 11.66
N GLY A 16 -16.04 9.27 11.18
CA GLY A 16 -14.97 10.18 11.59
C GLY A 16 -14.61 10.10 13.07
N LYS A 17 -14.65 8.89 13.65
CA LYS A 17 -14.18 8.63 15.02
C LYS A 17 -12.70 8.29 15.09
N TYR A 18 -12.08 8.01 13.96
CA TYR A 18 -10.64 7.87 13.83
C TYR A 18 -10.07 9.14 13.19
N ALA A 19 -9.00 9.67 13.76
CA ALA A 19 -8.37 10.90 13.30
C ALA A 19 -7.57 10.71 12.00
N GLY A 20 -7.14 9.49 11.70
CA GLY A 20 -6.36 9.18 10.50
C GLY A 20 -6.00 7.70 10.43
N ILE A 21 -5.34 7.35 9.34
CA ILE A 21 -4.86 6.02 9.03
C ILE A 21 -3.48 6.11 8.38
N PHE A 22 -2.64 5.11 8.62
CA PHE A 22 -1.40 4.89 7.88
C PHE A 22 -1.62 3.73 6.91
N GLU A 23 -1.58 4.02 5.62
CA GLU A 23 -1.96 3.05 4.57
C GLU A 23 -1.15 3.32 3.28
N TRP A 24 -1.32 2.48 2.28
CA TRP A 24 -0.72 2.67 0.97
C TRP A 24 -1.25 3.94 0.28
N ASP A 25 -0.36 4.65 -0.42
CA ASP A 25 -0.71 5.83 -1.22
C ASP A 25 -1.83 5.56 -2.22
N SER A 26 -1.80 4.39 -2.85
CA SER A 26 -2.81 3.94 -3.82
C SER A 26 -4.21 3.72 -3.24
N SER A 27 -4.36 3.75 -1.92
CA SER A 27 -5.65 3.56 -1.23
C SER A 27 -6.36 4.85 -0.85
N ALA A 28 -5.75 6.01 -1.10
CA ALA A 28 -6.25 7.31 -0.62
C ALA A 28 -7.72 7.58 -1.03
N ASN A 29 -8.07 7.38 -2.30
CA ASN A 29 -9.42 7.60 -2.80
C ASN A 29 -10.45 6.65 -2.17
N LYS A 30 -10.09 5.42 -1.85
CA LYS A 30 -10.95 4.44 -1.19
C LYS A 30 -11.40 4.93 0.18
N PHE A 31 -10.51 5.55 0.94
CA PHE A 31 -10.82 6.11 2.26
C PHE A 31 -11.62 7.40 2.17
N GLN A 32 -11.35 8.25 1.19
CA GLN A 32 -12.17 9.43 0.89
C GLN A 32 -13.61 9.02 0.57
N GLN A 33 -13.81 8.10 -0.37
CA GLN A 33 -15.14 7.62 -0.74
C GLN A 33 -15.90 7.02 0.45
N ALA A 34 -15.20 6.36 1.37
CA ALA A 34 -15.80 5.79 2.56
C ALA A 34 -16.35 6.86 3.50
N VAL A 35 -15.61 7.95 3.75
CA VAL A 35 -16.08 9.02 4.64
C VAL A 35 -17.18 9.91 4.00
N GLU A 36 -17.16 10.03 2.68
CA GLU A 36 -18.23 10.74 1.92
C GLU A 36 -19.59 10.04 2.04
N GLN A 37 -19.60 8.73 2.26
CA GLN A 37 -20.83 7.95 2.44
C GLN A 37 -21.46 8.10 3.83
N SER A 38 -20.81 8.79 4.77
CA SER A 38 -21.35 8.95 6.12
C SER A 38 -22.63 9.76 6.13
N THR A 39 -23.70 9.15 6.62
CA THR A 39 -24.97 9.85 6.90
C THR A 39 -24.97 10.54 8.27
N ASN A 40 -24.12 10.05 9.19
CA ASN A 40 -24.02 10.60 10.56
C ASN A 40 -23.12 11.83 10.64
N LYS A 41 -22.16 11.94 9.73
CA LYS A 41 -21.24 13.09 9.61
C LYS A 41 -21.07 13.49 8.14
N PRO A 42 -22.06 14.13 7.53
CA PRO A 42 -21.93 14.60 6.16
C PRO A 42 -20.90 15.72 6.05
N GLY A 43 -20.23 15.83 4.89
CA GLY A 43 -19.26 16.90 4.61
C GLY A 43 -17.89 16.67 5.23
N GLN A 44 -17.53 15.44 5.58
CA GLN A 44 -16.16 15.10 5.97
C GLN A 44 -15.24 15.19 4.75
N GLU A 45 -14.06 15.74 4.99
CA GLU A 45 -12.98 15.77 4.00
C GLU A 45 -11.84 14.85 4.45
N PHE A 46 -11.29 14.10 3.50
CA PHE A 46 -10.09 13.31 3.68
C PHE A 46 -8.92 14.10 3.11
N VAL A 47 -7.86 14.24 3.88
CA VAL A 47 -6.65 14.96 3.46
C VAL A 47 -5.43 14.08 3.64
N ILE A 48 -4.45 14.24 2.78
CA ILE A 48 -3.17 13.55 2.90
C ILE A 48 -2.32 14.28 3.93
N GLY A 49 -2.10 13.62 5.06
CA GLY A 49 -1.27 14.15 6.15
C GLY A 49 0.22 14.15 5.83
N GLU A 50 1.01 14.69 6.76
CA GLU A 50 2.46 14.63 6.69
C GLU A 50 2.98 13.37 7.40
N TYR A 51 4.09 12.82 6.91
CA TYR A 51 4.73 11.68 7.54
C TYR A 51 5.43 12.08 8.84
N ILE A 52 5.37 11.17 9.82
CA ILE A 52 6.05 11.34 11.09
C ILE A 52 7.55 11.18 10.87
N LYS A 53 8.32 12.20 11.26
CA LYS A 53 9.79 12.17 11.24
C LYS A 53 10.29 11.78 12.63
N LEU A 54 11.21 10.83 12.68
CA LEU A 54 11.94 10.44 13.89
C LEU A 54 13.39 10.91 13.75
N GLY A 55 13.64 12.17 14.11
CA GLY A 55 14.91 12.82 13.82
C GLY A 55 15.14 12.96 12.32
N ASP A 56 16.28 12.48 11.84
CA ASP A 56 16.63 12.48 10.41
C ASP A 56 16.11 11.23 9.67
N TYR A 57 15.48 10.30 10.39
CA TYR A 57 14.97 9.06 9.81
C TYR A 57 13.62 9.29 9.15
N LYS A 58 13.57 9.05 7.85
CA LYS A 58 12.36 9.00 7.03
C LYS A 58 11.96 7.52 6.89
N GLY A 59 10.98 7.04 7.56
CA GLY A 59 10.63 5.61 7.63
C GLY A 59 9.88 5.06 6.42
N GLY A 60 9.79 5.81 5.33
CA GLY A 60 9.05 5.40 4.14
C GLY A 60 9.82 4.40 3.27
N PHE A 61 9.09 3.53 2.61
CA PHE A 61 9.62 2.56 1.66
C PHE A 61 8.72 2.46 0.44
N THR A 62 9.30 2.00 -0.68
CA THR A 62 8.56 1.72 -1.91
C THR A 62 8.61 0.24 -2.23
N LYS A 63 7.52 -0.27 -2.77
CA LYS A 63 7.49 -1.59 -3.42
C LYS A 63 6.58 -1.55 -4.65
N ILE A 64 6.87 -2.40 -5.61
CA ILE A 64 5.94 -2.69 -6.70
C ILE A 64 4.79 -3.50 -6.10
N SER A 65 3.60 -2.92 -6.11
CA SER A 65 2.41 -3.54 -5.50
C SER A 65 1.81 -4.60 -6.40
N MET A 66 1.85 -4.39 -7.72
CA MET A 66 1.25 -5.28 -8.70
C MET A 66 2.14 -5.37 -9.93
N GLY A 67 2.39 -6.59 -10.38
CA GLY A 67 3.09 -6.89 -11.62
C GLY A 67 2.22 -7.75 -12.53
N LEU A 68 2.41 -7.59 -13.84
CA LEU A 68 1.85 -8.47 -14.86
C LEU A 68 2.95 -9.39 -15.37
N ALA A 69 2.65 -10.67 -15.53
CA ALA A 69 3.60 -11.65 -16.02
C ALA A 69 2.94 -12.55 -17.09
N VAL A 70 3.75 -13.03 -18.02
CA VAL A 70 3.33 -14.06 -18.98
C VAL A 70 3.68 -15.41 -18.36
N ALA A 71 2.71 -16.33 -18.30
CA ALA A 71 2.95 -17.67 -17.83
C ALA A 71 3.99 -18.40 -18.73
N ALA A 72 4.93 -19.10 -18.11
CA ALA A 72 5.96 -19.85 -18.86
C ALA A 72 5.36 -20.96 -19.76
N THR A 73 4.17 -21.42 -19.44
CA THR A 73 3.41 -22.43 -20.20
C THR A 73 2.45 -21.84 -21.21
N SER A 74 2.48 -20.52 -21.43
CA SER A 74 1.57 -19.87 -22.39
C SER A 74 1.88 -20.35 -23.81
N GLU A 75 0.85 -20.71 -24.54
CA GLU A 75 0.94 -21.02 -25.97
C GLU A 75 0.97 -19.73 -26.85
N HIS A 76 0.65 -18.56 -26.24
CA HIS A 76 0.59 -17.25 -26.91
C HIS A 76 1.40 -16.18 -26.15
N PRO A 77 2.72 -16.40 -25.89
CA PRO A 77 3.49 -15.49 -25.04
C PRO A 77 3.67 -14.10 -25.67
N LYS A 78 3.71 -14.02 -27.00
CA LYS A 78 3.86 -12.76 -27.72
C LYS A 78 2.60 -11.91 -27.60
N GLU A 79 1.44 -12.48 -27.80
CA GLU A 79 0.15 -11.82 -27.68
C GLU A 79 -0.11 -11.36 -26.24
N ALA A 80 0.26 -12.20 -25.28
CA ALA A 80 0.19 -11.84 -23.86
C ALA A 80 1.11 -10.65 -23.52
N ALA A 81 2.34 -10.63 -24.05
CA ALA A 81 3.25 -9.49 -23.87
C ALA A 81 2.73 -8.22 -24.56
N MET A 82 2.09 -8.35 -25.74
CA MET A 82 1.45 -7.21 -26.42
C MET A 82 0.31 -6.63 -25.57
N LEU A 83 -0.52 -7.47 -24.96
CA LEU A 83 -1.58 -7.00 -24.06
C LEU A 83 -1.00 -6.27 -22.84
N ILE A 84 0.08 -6.79 -22.23
CA ILE A 84 0.77 -6.12 -21.12
C ILE A 84 1.30 -4.76 -21.57
N ASN A 85 1.95 -4.70 -22.74
CA ASN A 85 2.44 -3.43 -23.28
C ASN A 85 1.32 -2.43 -23.53
N PHE A 86 0.22 -2.89 -24.12
CA PHE A 86 -0.97 -2.05 -24.36
C PHE A 86 -1.46 -1.44 -23.05
N LEU A 87 -1.67 -2.25 -22.02
CA LEU A 87 -2.20 -1.79 -20.74
C LEU A 87 -1.27 -0.82 -20.01
N LEU A 88 0.06 -1.00 -20.14
CA LEU A 88 1.03 -0.26 -19.31
C LEU A 88 1.69 0.91 -20.03
N ASN A 89 1.64 0.98 -21.38
CA ASN A 89 2.41 1.97 -22.12
C ASN A 89 1.66 2.65 -23.28
N GLU A 90 0.54 2.09 -23.73
CA GLU A 90 -0.23 2.69 -24.82
C GLU A 90 -1.33 3.58 -24.27
N THR A 91 -1.59 4.70 -24.95
CA THR A 91 -2.48 5.76 -24.47
C THR A 91 -3.85 5.22 -24.02
N GLU A 92 -4.51 4.42 -24.85
CA GLU A 92 -5.84 3.87 -24.56
C GLU A 92 -5.82 2.94 -23.35
N GLY A 93 -4.82 2.06 -23.25
CA GLY A 93 -4.65 1.17 -22.12
C GLY A 93 -4.39 1.91 -20.79
N VAL A 94 -3.54 2.94 -20.86
CA VAL A 94 -3.24 3.80 -19.69
C VAL A 94 -4.47 4.60 -19.28
N GLU A 95 -5.25 5.12 -20.22
CA GLU A 95 -6.52 5.80 -19.91
C GLU A 95 -7.51 4.89 -19.19
N ILE A 96 -7.63 3.64 -19.63
CA ILE A 96 -8.52 2.64 -19.03
C ILE A 96 -8.09 2.31 -17.60
N LEU A 97 -6.80 2.07 -17.37
CA LEU A 97 -6.28 1.72 -16.05
C LEU A 97 -6.17 2.91 -15.12
N SER A 98 -5.74 4.06 -15.65
CA SER A 98 -5.48 5.28 -14.87
C SER A 98 -4.72 4.96 -13.57
N THR A 99 -5.17 5.50 -12.44
CA THR A 99 -4.66 5.17 -11.08
C THR A 99 -5.50 4.11 -10.36
N GLY A 100 -6.42 3.45 -11.04
CA GLY A 100 -7.31 2.44 -10.45
C GLY A 100 -6.60 1.20 -9.91
N ARG A 101 -5.34 1.00 -10.30
CA ARG A 101 -4.45 -0.06 -9.81
C ARG A 101 -3.17 0.47 -9.18
N GLY A 102 -3.19 1.70 -8.69
CA GLY A 102 -2.05 2.41 -8.16
C GLY A 102 -1.35 3.27 -9.22
N ILE A 103 -0.24 3.86 -8.84
CA ILE A 103 0.56 4.70 -9.74
C ILE A 103 1.38 3.81 -10.67
N PRO A 104 1.30 4.00 -12.00
CA PRO A 104 2.09 3.22 -12.94
C PRO A 104 3.60 3.49 -12.79
N CYS A 105 4.42 2.44 -12.90
CA CYS A 105 5.88 2.57 -12.86
C CYS A 105 6.48 3.00 -14.19
N SER A 106 5.71 3.00 -15.28
CA SER A 106 6.14 3.44 -16.60
C SER A 106 6.16 4.96 -16.69
N SER A 107 7.30 5.54 -17.06
CA SER A 107 7.40 6.99 -17.31
C SER A 107 6.52 7.44 -18.50
N ALA A 108 6.31 6.57 -19.48
CA ALA A 108 5.40 6.85 -20.60
C ALA A 108 3.95 6.97 -20.09
N ALA A 109 3.51 6.03 -19.23
CA ALA A 109 2.19 6.08 -18.64
C ALA A 109 2.00 7.31 -17.74
N LEU A 110 3.00 7.67 -16.93
CA LEU A 110 2.95 8.89 -16.12
C LEU A 110 2.78 10.13 -16.99
N GLY A 111 3.54 10.25 -18.08
CA GLY A 111 3.40 11.36 -19.02
C GLY A 111 2.01 11.45 -19.65
N ILE A 112 1.39 10.31 -20.00
CA ILE A 112 0.02 10.26 -20.51
C ILE A 112 -0.99 10.73 -19.44
N LEU A 113 -0.83 10.27 -18.20
CA LEU A 113 -1.72 10.69 -17.12
C LEU A 113 -1.64 12.20 -16.84
N GLU A 114 -0.43 12.76 -16.85
CA GLU A 114 -0.20 14.19 -16.68
C GLU A 114 -0.78 15.02 -17.84
N GLU A 115 -0.46 14.65 -19.10
CA GLU A 115 -0.93 15.35 -20.30
C GLU A 115 -2.45 15.39 -20.39
N LYS A 116 -3.11 14.31 -19.99
CA LYS A 116 -4.57 14.18 -20.06
C LYS A 116 -5.30 14.58 -18.79
N GLY A 117 -4.59 14.97 -17.75
CA GLY A 117 -5.18 15.31 -16.45
C GLY A 117 -5.93 14.13 -15.82
N LEU A 118 -5.44 12.92 -16.06
CA LEU A 118 -6.00 11.68 -15.52
C LEU A 118 -5.32 11.29 -14.22
N GLY A 119 -6.01 10.48 -13.45
CA GLY A 119 -5.54 10.04 -12.15
C GLY A 119 -6.34 10.68 -11.00
N ASP A 120 -6.45 9.94 -9.92
CA ASP A 120 -7.11 10.45 -8.72
C ASP A 120 -6.21 11.48 -8.02
N PRO A 121 -6.68 12.71 -7.75
CA PRO A 121 -5.84 13.75 -7.15
C PRO A 121 -5.27 13.37 -5.78
N LEU A 122 -6.03 12.66 -4.93
CA LEU A 122 -5.57 12.24 -3.62
C LEU A 122 -4.49 11.16 -3.72
N VAL A 123 -4.65 10.23 -4.67
CA VAL A 123 -3.63 9.19 -4.94
C VAL A 123 -2.35 9.83 -5.46
N MET A 124 -2.44 10.80 -6.37
CA MET A 124 -1.28 11.51 -6.89
C MET A 124 -0.57 12.34 -5.81
N GLU A 125 -1.33 13.04 -4.96
CA GLU A 125 -0.77 13.79 -3.82
C GLU A 125 -0.08 12.85 -2.81
N ALA A 126 -0.74 11.73 -2.45
CA ALA A 126 -0.18 10.75 -1.53
C ALA A 126 1.12 10.14 -2.08
N ASN A 127 1.15 9.80 -3.38
CA ASN A 127 2.34 9.29 -4.03
C ASN A 127 3.48 10.31 -4.04
N ALA A 128 3.22 11.57 -4.40
CA ALA A 128 4.24 12.63 -4.38
C ALA A 128 4.87 12.79 -2.99
N LYS A 129 4.05 12.79 -1.93
CA LYS A 129 4.53 12.88 -0.55
C LYS A 129 5.33 11.64 -0.13
N VAL A 130 4.86 10.43 -0.49
CA VAL A 130 5.57 9.20 -0.13
C VAL A 130 6.90 9.09 -0.86
N MET A 131 6.98 9.48 -2.12
CA MET A 131 8.22 9.43 -2.89
C MET A 131 9.29 10.38 -2.34
N ASP A 132 8.90 11.57 -1.84
CA ASP A 132 9.82 12.46 -1.12
C ASP A 132 10.29 11.86 0.22
N TYR A 133 9.43 11.09 0.87
CA TYR A 133 9.69 10.48 2.17
C TYR A 133 10.44 9.14 2.09
N CYS A 134 10.32 8.40 0.99
CA CYS A 134 10.93 7.08 0.82
C CYS A 134 12.44 7.17 0.66
N THR A 135 13.17 6.39 1.45
CA THR A 135 14.63 6.36 1.43
C THR A 135 15.20 5.02 0.96
N PHE A 136 14.39 3.98 0.87
CA PHE A 136 14.82 2.65 0.45
C PHE A 136 13.68 1.84 -0.19
N PRO A 137 14.02 0.90 -1.10
CA PRO A 137 13.08 -0.09 -1.57
C PRO A 137 12.84 -1.14 -0.49
N LEU A 138 11.62 -1.69 -0.48
CA LEU A 138 11.29 -2.79 0.42
C LEU A 138 11.97 -4.08 -0.04
N ASP A 139 12.51 -4.86 0.90
CA ASP A 139 13.07 -6.17 0.62
C ASP A 139 12.01 -7.11 0.04
N SER A 140 12.42 -7.96 -0.91
CA SER A 140 11.52 -8.93 -1.57
C SER A 140 10.91 -9.93 -0.58
N LYS A 141 11.57 -10.22 0.53
CA LYS A 141 11.09 -11.12 1.57
C LYS A 141 10.06 -10.47 2.51
N PHE A 142 9.80 -9.17 2.39
CA PHE A 142 8.78 -8.50 3.22
C PHE A 142 7.41 -9.18 3.16
N GLU A 143 7.05 -9.75 2.01
CA GLU A 143 5.80 -10.49 1.82
C GLU A 143 5.94 -12.01 2.12
N HIS A 144 7.08 -12.46 2.65
CA HIS A 144 7.30 -13.87 2.92
C HIS A 144 6.32 -14.40 3.98
N ASN A 145 5.86 -15.62 3.79
CA ASN A 145 4.90 -16.24 4.71
C ASN A 145 5.45 -16.36 6.14
N ASP A 146 6.74 -16.61 6.30
CA ASP A 146 7.37 -16.68 7.63
C ASP A 146 7.24 -15.38 8.42
N LEU A 147 7.10 -14.23 7.74
CA LEU A 147 6.83 -12.94 8.37
C LEU A 147 5.34 -12.67 8.55
N LYS A 148 4.53 -12.89 7.52
CA LYS A 148 3.15 -12.34 7.42
C LYS A 148 2.03 -13.36 7.56
N ALA A 149 2.31 -14.68 7.50
CA ALA A 149 1.22 -15.66 7.57
C ALA A 149 0.38 -15.52 8.86
N ASN A 150 -0.91 -15.61 8.70
CA ASN A 150 -1.86 -15.65 9.81
C ASN A 150 -2.27 -17.13 10.06
N PRO A 151 -2.06 -17.69 11.27
CA PRO A 151 -1.51 -17.05 12.50
C PRO A 151 0.02 -17.22 12.67
N ASP A 152 0.71 -17.86 11.76
CA ASP A 152 2.03 -18.48 12.01
C ASP A 152 3.23 -17.57 11.75
N GLY A 153 3.05 -16.44 11.06
CA GLY A 153 4.12 -15.50 10.77
C GLY A 153 4.62 -14.74 12.01
N VAL A 154 5.87 -14.28 11.95
CA VAL A 154 6.56 -13.54 13.02
C VAL A 154 5.71 -12.37 13.52
N TYR A 155 5.18 -11.55 12.60
CA TYR A 155 4.39 -10.38 12.97
C TYR A 155 3.13 -10.76 13.76
N TYR A 156 2.42 -11.78 13.30
CA TYR A 156 1.19 -12.23 13.96
C TYR A 156 1.46 -12.75 15.38
N LYS A 157 2.50 -13.58 15.54
CA LYS A 157 2.88 -14.15 16.83
C LYS A 157 3.32 -13.08 17.81
N VAL A 158 4.20 -12.17 17.38
CA VAL A 158 4.76 -11.16 18.28
C VAL A 158 3.70 -10.13 18.67
N PHE A 159 2.96 -9.57 17.70
CA PHE A 159 1.91 -8.62 18.02
C PHE A 159 0.73 -9.25 18.76
N GLY A 160 0.45 -10.53 18.54
CA GLY A 160 -0.52 -11.29 19.32
C GLY A 160 -0.15 -11.34 20.81
N LYS A 161 1.08 -11.74 21.12
CA LYS A 161 1.60 -11.77 22.51
C LYS A 161 1.62 -10.38 23.17
N LEU A 162 2.07 -9.36 22.41
CA LEU A 162 2.08 -7.99 22.89
C LEU A 162 0.66 -7.49 23.20
N SER A 163 -0.29 -7.75 22.34
CA SER A 163 -1.69 -7.35 22.53
C SER A 163 -2.37 -8.09 23.67
N ALA A 164 -1.97 -9.33 23.94
CA ALA A 164 -2.45 -10.10 25.09
C ALA A 164 -1.82 -9.68 26.41
N GLY A 165 -0.71 -8.93 26.35
CA GLY A 165 0.06 -8.54 27.54
C GLY A 165 1.03 -9.63 28.03
N ASP A 166 1.30 -10.64 27.20
CA ASP A 166 2.21 -11.74 27.51
C ASP A 166 3.68 -11.32 27.47
N ILE A 167 3.99 -10.31 26.66
CA ILE A 167 5.31 -9.69 26.54
C ILE A 167 5.18 -8.16 26.56
N ASP A 168 6.23 -7.48 26.97
CA ASP A 168 6.33 -6.03 26.89
C ASP A 168 6.86 -5.54 25.53
N SER A 169 6.90 -4.23 25.34
CA SER A 169 7.34 -3.63 24.06
C SER A 169 8.84 -3.86 23.78
N ALA A 170 9.67 -3.99 24.80
CA ALA A 170 11.11 -4.25 24.63
C ALA A 170 11.33 -5.68 24.15
N GLN A 171 10.63 -6.66 24.76
CA GLN A 171 10.68 -8.05 24.31
C GLN A 171 10.07 -8.20 22.92
N ALA A 172 8.95 -7.53 22.63
CA ALA A 172 8.35 -7.55 21.30
C ALA A 172 9.30 -7.02 20.22
N ALA A 173 10.04 -5.96 20.49
CA ALA A 173 11.04 -5.42 19.58
C ALA A 173 12.19 -6.42 19.33
N ALA A 174 12.67 -7.08 20.39
CA ALA A 174 13.72 -8.10 20.28
C ALA A 174 13.24 -9.30 19.45
N ASP A 175 12.05 -9.84 19.75
CA ASP A 175 11.46 -10.97 19.03
C ASP A 175 11.22 -10.65 17.55
N LEU A 176 10.81 -9.40 17.23
CA LEU A 176 10.64 -8.97 15.84
C LEU A 176 11.98 -8.92 15.09
N ILE A 177 13.02 -8.34 15.72
CA ILE A 177 14.36 -8.25 15.11
C ILE A 177 14.92 -9.65 14.85
N GLU A 178 14.82 -10.57 15.82
CA GLU A 178 15.26 -11.93 15.69
C GLU A 178 14.53 -12.66 14.55
N GLY A 179 13.20 -12.66 14.58
CA GLY A 179 12.40 -13.37 13.58
C GLY A 179 12.55 -12.79 12.16
N VAL A 180 12.73 -11.49 12.01
CA VAL A 180 13.03 -10.86 10.72
C VAL A 180 14.42 -11.28 10.22
N ASN A 181 15.43 -11.25 11.07
CA ASN A 181 16.78 -11.66 10.71
C ASN A 181 16.85 -13.14 10.30
N GLU A 182 16.17 -14.03 11.02
CA GLU A 182 16.04 -15.43 10.62
C GLU A 182 15.40 -15.57 9.22
N CYS A 183 14.33 -14.85 8.93
CA CYS A 183 13.68 -14.85 7.63
C CYS A 183 14.60 -14.31 6.51
N LEU A 184 15.41 -13.30 6.80
CA LEU A 184 16.39 -12.74 5.85
C LEU A 184 17.59 -13.66 5.63
N GLY A 185 17.83 -14.61 6.54
CA GLY A 185 18.99 -15.52 6.50
C GLY A 185 20.26 -14.87 7.05
N ASN A 186 20.11 -13.97 8.01
CA ASN A 186 21.19 -13.27 8.71
C ASN A 186 21.49 -13.93 10.06
#